data_26eaef610082f6516e3f04a3d0a401a4
#
_entry.id   26eaef610082f6516e3f04a3d0a401a4
#
_cell.length_a   1.000
_cell.length_b   1.000
_cell.length_c   1.000
_cell.angle_alpha   90.00
_cell.angle_beta   90.00
_cell.angle_gamma   90.00
#
_symmetry.space_group_name_H-M   'P 1'
#
loop_
_entity.id
_entity.type
_entity.pdbx_description
1 polymer ?
#
loop_
_entity_poly.entity_id
_entity_poly.type
_entity_poly.pdbx_seq_one_letter_code
_entity_poly.pdbx_strand_id
1 'polypeptide(L)'
;MVKVWVADISPLFSGEKYDACYAALPDWRKKKADSLKQEKARAQSVGVWTLWTQVCRKEGLPEDVSYNLSHSGNYVMCAYSTRPGARVGCDLEMLGEFREKTARRFFCQEEYAYILEEREEERRNLFYRFWVLKESFLKATRRGMGLDTRSFQIGWDEDGRPVLVKKPDEYPEAYFYQEYTVKKIPAKMAVCTTDPEIDGNIFIGEI
;
A
#
# COMPACT_ATOMS: atom_id res chain seq x y z
N MET A 1 4.76 13.52 -10.65
CA MET A 1 5.65 12.40 -10.26
C MET A 1 5.16 11.80 -8.93
N VAL A 2 5.12 10.48 -8.86
CA VAL A 2 4.76 9.75 -7.61
C VAL A 2 6.01 9.47 -6.79
N LYS A 3 5.94 9.70 -5.47
CA LYS A 3 6.98 9.27 -4.51
C LYS A 3 6.37 8.41 -3.40
N VAL A 4 7.19 7.52 -2.86
CA VAL A 4 6.78 6.53 -1.85
C VAL A 4 7.73 6.57 -0.66
N TRP A 5 7.14 6.55 0.54
CA TRP A 5 7.87 6.54 1.81
C TRP A 5 7.41 5.36 2.67
N VAL A 6 8.35 4.76 3.39
CA VAL A 6 8.10 3.70 4.37
C VAL A 6 8.82 4.02 5.68
N ALA A 7 8.22 3.66 6.81
CA ALA A 7 8.85 3.80 8.12
C ALA A 7 8.54 2.61 9.03
N ASP A 8 9.47 2.32 9.93
CA ASP A 8 9.30 1.38 11.04
C ASP A 8 8.61 2.09 12.21
N ILE A 9 7.51 1.54 12.67
CA ILE A 9 6.75 2.04 13.84
C ILE A 9 7.03 1.27 15.12
N SER A 10 8.02 0.37 15.15
CA SER A 10 8.40 -0.34 16.36
C SER A 10 8.66 0.59 17.56
N PRO A 11 9.21 1.81 17.37
CA PRO A 11 9.37 2.77 18.45
C PRO A 11 8.06 3.23 19.09
N LEU A 12 6.92 3.09 18.41
CA LEU A 12 5.59 3.48 18.94
C LEU A 12 4.97 2.41 19.86
N PHE A 13 5.61 1.26 20.01
CA PHE A 13 5.16 0.24 20.96
C PHE A 13 5.68 0.50 22.38
N SER A 14 6.55 1.50 22.59
CA SER A 14 6.96 2.03 23.89
C SER A 14 6.27 3.39 24.14
N GLY A 15 5.67 3.58 25.34
CA GLY A 15 4.68 4.61 25.62
C GLY A 15 5.04 6.05 25.26
N GLU A 16 6.23 6.56 25.65
CA GLU A 16 6.59 7.98 25.47
C GLU A 16 6.57 8.47 24.02
N LYS A 17 7.05 7.64 23.10
CA LYS A 17 7.10 8.03 21.69
C LYS A 17 5.72 7.97 21.04
N TYR A 18 4.91 7.00 21.45
CA TYR A 18 3.50 6.94 21.03
C TYR A 18 2.74 8.20 21.49
N ASP A 19 2.87 8.58 22.76
CA ASP A 19 2.16 9.72 23.34
C ASP A 19 2.53 11.04 22.64
N ALA A 20 3.81 11.22 22.32
CA ALA A 20 4.28 12.40 21.58
C ALA A 20 3.68 12.46 20.15
N CYS A 21 3.70 11.34 19.43
CA CYS A 21 3.11 11.24 18.09
C CYS A 21 1.59 11.42 18.12
N TYR A 22 0.91 10.77 19.08
CA TYR A 22 -0.53 10.88 19.27
C TYR A 22 -0.95 12.31 19.61
N ALA A 23 -0.24 13.01 20.50
CA ALA A 23 -0.53 14.39 20.86
C ALA A 23 -0.51 15.33 19.65
N ALA A 24 0.40 15.09 18.69
CA ALA A 24 0.56 15.88 17.48
C ALA A 24 -0.51 15.60 16.40
N LEU A 25 -1.37 14.58 16.57
CA LEU A 25 -2.42 14.28 15.61
C LEU A 25 -3.56 15.30 15.65
N PRO A 26 -4.22 15.57 14.50
CA PRO A 26 -5.49 16.30 14.51
C PRO A 26 -6.59 15.47 15.18
N ASP A 27 -7.60 16.13 15.75
CA ASP A 27 -8.63 15.49 16.58
C ASP A 27 -9.38 14.35 15.89
N TRP A 28 -9.64 14.46 14.60
CA TRP A 28 -10.31 13.40 13.84
C TRP A 28 -9.43 12.14 13.70
N ARG A 29 -8.11 12.30 13.67
CA ARG A 29 -7.16 11.16 13.68
C ARG A 29 -7.02 10.53 15.06
N LYS A 30 -7.06 11.34 16.12
CA LYS A 30 -7.12 10.85 17.51
C LYS A 30 -8.37 9.99 17.69
N LYS A 31 -9.54 10.50 17.31
CA LYS A 31 -10.81 9.74 17.37
C LYS A 31 -10.73 8.42 16.62
N LYS A 32 -10.08 8.40 15.44
CA LYS A 32 -9.87 7.16 14.67
C LYS A 32 -8.97 6.20 15.43
N ALA A 33 -7.84 6.65 15.99
CA ALA A 33 -6.93 5.81 16.76
C ALA A 33 -7.62 5.24 18.00
N ASP A 34 -8.39 6.06 18.73
CA ASP A 34 -9.12 5.67 19.94
C ASP A 34 -10.22 4.63 19.68
N SER A 35 -10.81 4.63 18.49
CA SER A 35 -11.80 3.62 18.08
C SER A 35 -11.21 2.21 17.87
N LEU A 36 -9.89 2.08 17.77
CA LEU A 36 -9.21 0.82 17.52
C LEU A 36 -8.92 0.09 18.86
N LYS A 37 -9.37 -1.15 18.95
CA LYS A 37 -9.24 -1.95 20.20
C LYS A 37 -7.81 -2.42 20.46
N GLN A 38 -7.07 -2.79 19.41
CA GLN A 38 -5.74 -3.38 19.53
C GLN A 38 -4.68 -2.29 19.57
N GLU A 39 -3.73 -2.38 20.51
CA GLU A 39 -2.60 -1.45 20.64
C GLU A 39 -1.79 -1.33 19.34
N LYS A 40 -1.51 -2.45 18.71
CA LYS A 40 -0.82 -2.47 17.41
C LYS A 40 -1.57 -1.68 16.34
N ALA A 41 -2.88 -1.83 16.26
CA ALA A 41 -3.70 -1.09 15.29
C ALA A 41 -3.70 0.42 15.59
N ARG A 42 -3.71 0.80 16.88
CA ARG A 42 -3.55 2.21 17.28
C ARG A 42 -2.20 2.75 16.87
N ALA A 43 -1.11 2.02 17.17
CA ALA A 43 0.25 2.42 16.77
C ALA A 43 0.38 2.55 15.25
N GLN A 44 -0.19 1.63 14.47
CA GLN A 44 -0.23 1.74 13.00
C GLN A 44 -1.01 2.99 12.54
N SER A 45 -2.16 3.27 13.15
CA SER A 45 -2.96 4.46 12.82
C SER A 45 -2.23 5.77 13.14
N VAL A 46 -1.55 5.83 14.27
CA VAL A 46 -0.73 6.99 14.69
C VAL A 46 0.48 7.11 13.77
N GLY A 47 1.25 6.04 13.62
CA GLY A 47 2.51 6.03 12.87
C GLY A 47 2.35 6.40 11.40
N VAL A 48 1.31 5.86 10.73
CA VAL A 48 1.10 6.18 9.32
C VAL A 48 0.75 7.66 9.11
N TRP A 49 0.03 8.28 10.04
CA TRP A 49 -0.28 9.70 9.96
C TRP A 49 0.92 10.58 10.33
N THR A 50 1.71 10.15 11.31
CA THR A 50 2.98 10.81 11.65
C THR A 50 3.91 10.84 10.45
N LEU A 51 4.12 9.68 9.79
CA LEU A 51 4.92 9.61 8.56
C LEU A 51 4.38 10.58 7.50
N TRP A 52 3.08 10.54 7.24
CA TRP A 52 2.45 11.40 6.24
C TRP A 52 2.66 12.88 6.53
N THR A 53 2.46 13.31 7.77
CA THR A 53 2.65 14.71 8.19
C THR A 53 4.10 15.17 8.03
N GLN A 54 5.05 14.29 8.35
CA GLN A 54 6.49 14.57 8.15
C GLN A 54 6.83 14.71 6.67
N VAL A 55 6.29 13.83 5.83
CA VAL A 55 6.48 13.87 4.37
C VAL A 55 5.89 15.15 3.79
N CYS A 56 4.68 15.54 4.19
CA CYS A 56 4.07 16.80 3.76
C CYS A 56 4.96 18.01 4.07
N ARG A 57 5.51 18.08 5.27
CA ARG A 57 6.40 19.17 5.69
C ARG A 57 7.72 19.16 4.91
N LYS A 58 8.35 17.99 4.78
CA LYS A 58 9.65 17.82 4.13
C LYS A 58 9.61 18.15 2.64
N GLU A 59 8.54 17.71 1.96
CA GLU A 59 8.37 17.88 0.51
C GLU A 59 7.59 19.16 0.15
N GLY A 60 7.11 19.93 1.14
CA GLY A 60 6.32 21.15 0.90
C GLY A 60 5.03 20.90 0.14
N LEU A 61 4.32 19.80 0.46
CA LEU A 61 3.16 19.36 -0.32
C LEU A 61 1.93 20.25 -0.06
N PRO A 62 1.14 20.55 -1.09
CA PRO A 62 -0.12 21.27 -0.94
C PRO A 62 -1.18 20.39 -0.24
N GLU A 63 -2.19 21.02 0.35
CA GLU A 63 -3.25 20.32 1.12
C GLU A 63 -4.09 19.38 0.25
N ASP A 64 -4.25 19.68 -1.03
CA ASP A 64 -5.05 18.92 -2.00
C ASP A 64 -4.26 17.84 -2.76
N VAL A 65 -3.02 17.58 -2.35
CA VAL A 65 -2.18 16.55 -2.98
C VAL A 65 -2.86 15.18 -2.91
N SER A 66 -2.83 14.45 -4.02
CA SER A 66 -3.33 13.07 -4.06
C SER A 66 -2.38 12.15 -3.31
N TYR A 67 -2.87 11.46 -2.29
CA TYR A 67 -2.08 10.53 -1.49
C TYR A 67 -2.85 9.28 -1.09
N ASN A 68 -2.12 8.27 -0.65
CA ASN A 68 -2.66 7.05 -0.05
C ASN A 68 -1.73 6.53 1.06
N LEU A 69 -2.30 5.79 2.00
CA LEU A 69 -1.63 5.28 3.19
C LEU A 69 -1.86 3.78 3.32
N SER A 70 -0.82 3.04 3.73
CA SER A 70 -0.92 1.63 4.07
C SER A 70 -0.10 1.28 5.31
N HIS A 71 -0.40 0.14 5.92
CA HIS A 71 0.35 -0.38 7.06
C HIS A 71 0.21 -1.90 7.14
N SER A 72 1.28 -2.57 7.51
CA SER A 72 1.27 -4.00 7.85
C SER A 72 2.41 -4.32 8.81
N GLY A 73 2.15 -5.19 9.81
CA GLY A 73 3.15 -5.51 10.82
C GLY A 73 3.63 -4.27 11.58
N ASN A 74 4.92 -4.03 11.56
CA ASN A 74 5.59 -2.90 12.21
C ASN A 74 5.91 -1.78 11.22
N TYR A 75 5.36 -1.80 10.02
CA TYR A 75 5.68 -0.82 8.99
C TYR A 75 4.46 -0.06 8.53
N VAL A 76 4.69 1.19 8.18
CA VAL A 76 3.72 2.09 7.57
C VAL A 76 4.28 2.65 6.29
N MET A 77 3.41 2.91 5.33
CA MET A 77 3.76 3.38 3.99
C MET A 77 2.83 4.52 3.58
N CYS A 78 3.35 5.53 2.93
CA CYS A 78 2.56 6.51 2.21
C CYS A 78 3.09 6.72 0.80
N ALA A 79 2.19 7.02 -0.10
CA ALA A 79 2.49 7.40 -1.48
C ALA A 79 1.70 8.66 -1.84
N TYR A 80 2.27 9.53 -2.65
CA TYR A 80 1.60 10.72 -3.15
C TYR A 80 2.02 11.03 -4.59
N SER A 81 1.19 11.78 -5.31
CA SER A 81 1.52 12.32 -6.63
C SER A 81 1.39 13.84 -6.63
N THR A 82 2.39 14.52 -7.17
CA THR A 82 2.35 15.97 -7.41
C THR A 82 1.57 16.34 -8.67
N ARG A 83 1.11 15.35 -9.47
CA ARG A 83 0.30 15.58 -10.65
C ARG A 83 -1.15 15.86 -10.21
N PRO A 84 -1.72 17.02 -10.56
CA PRO A 84 -3.11 17.33 -10.24
C PRO A 84 -4.08 16.28 -10.78
N GLY A 85 -5.02 15.85 -9.93
CA GLY A 85 -6.06 14.90 -10.31
C GLY A 85 -5.59 13.45 -10.47
N ALA A 86 -4.32 13.15 -10.24
CA ALA A 86 -3.83 11.77 -10.27
C ALA A 86 -4.50 10.92 -9.18
N ARG A 87 -4.80 9.67 -9.52
CA ARG A 87 -5.22 8.67 -8.55
C ARG A 87 -3.99 7.95 -8.02
N VAL A 88 -3.90 7.77 -6.73
CA VAL A 88 -2.78 7.08 -6.06
C VAL A 88 -3.34 6.08 -5.06
N GLY A 89 -2.86 4.85 -5.12
CA GLY A 89 -3.07 3.82 -4.14
C GLY A 89 -1.76 3.11 -3.84
N CYS A 90 -1.49 2.81 -2.60
CA CYS A 90 -0.31 2.03 -2.20
C CYS A 90 -0.70 0.92 -1.24
N ASP A 91 0.03 -0.17 -1.31
CA ASP A 91 -0.12 -1.24 -0.35
C ASP A 91 1.22 -1.81 0.10
N LEU A 92 1.24 -2.24 1.36
CA LEU A 92 2.37 -2.89 2.01
C LEU A 92 1.84 -4.08 2.79
N GLU A 93 2.43 -5.27 2.58
CA GLU A 93 2.06 -6.47 3.32
C GLU A 93 3.28 -7.27 3.74
N MET A 94 3.34 -7.52 5.05
CA MET A 94 4.37 -8.40 5.61
C MET A 94 4.20 -9.82 5.09
N LEU A 95 5.31 -10.44 4.69
CA LEU A 95 5.29 -11.83 4.25
C LEU A 95 4.90 -12.76 5.41
N GLY A 96 3.79 -13.46 5.24
CA GLY A 96 3.31 -14.53 6.11
C GLY A 96 3.22 -15.85 5.35
N GLU A 97 2.36 -16.74 5.78
CA GLU A 97 2.07 -17.98 5.07
C GLU A 97 1.19 -17.76 3.83
N PHE A 98 1.25 -18.69 2.88
CA PHE A 98 0.35 -18.67 1.73
C PHE A 98 -1.09 -18.88 2.18
N ARG A 99 -1.98 -17.95 1.82
CA ARG A 99 -3.39 -17.96 2.20
C ARG A 99 -4.25 -18.44 1.04
N GLU A 100 -4.23 -19.72 0.75
CA GLU A 100 -4.92 -20.33 -0.40
C GLU A 100 -6.41 -19.97 -0.49
N LYS A 101 -7.14 -20.06 0.62
CA LYS A 101 -8.59 -19.70 0.66
C LYS A 101 -8.83 -18.24 0.29
N THR A 102 -7.91 -17.35 0.69
CA THR A 102 -7.97 -15.92 0.34
C THR A 102 -7.67 -15.73 -1.15
N ALA A 103 -6.62 -16.36 -1.67
CA ALA A 103 -6.29 -16.31 -3.09
C ALA A 103 -7.47 -16.77 -3.95
N ARG A 104 -8.04 -17.94 -3.65
CA ARG A 104 -9.21 -18.51 -4.36
C ARG A 104 -10.45 -17.59 -4.32
N ARG A 105 -10.60 -16.81 -3.26
CA ARG A 105 -11.76 -15.91 -3.10
C ARG A 105 -11.59 -14.60 -3.83
N PHE A 106 -10.38 -14.03 -3.85
CA PHE A 106 -10.14 -12.65 -4.25
C PHE A 106 -9.36 -12.49 -5.56
N PHE A 107 -8.70 -13.55 -6.04
CA PHE A 107 -7.99 -13.50 -7.31
C PHE A 107 -8.85 -14.04 -8.44
N CYS A 108 -8.65 -13.53 -9.66
CA CYS A 108 -9.26 -14.14 -10.84
C CYS A 108 -8.63 -15.53 -11.09
N GLN A 109 -9.28 -16.31 -11.96
CA GLN A 109 -8.88 -17.70 -12.19
C GLN A 109 -7.45 -17.81 -12.73
N GLU A 110 -7.05 -16.89 -13.59
CA GLU A 110 -5.74 -16.86 -14.23
C GLU A 110 -4.64 -16.54 -13.21
N GLU A 111 -4.86 -15.55 -12.32
CA GLU A 111 -3.92 -15.20 -11.25
C GLU A 111 -3.74 -16.35 -10.25
N TYR A 112 -4.87 -17.00 -9.88
CA TYR A 112 -4.83 -18.14 -8.96
C TYR A 112 -4.12 -19.34 -9.59
N ALA A 113 -4.42 -19.66 -10.85
CA ALA A 113 -3.74 -20.74 -11.60
C ALA A 113 -2.24 -20.48 -11.68
N TYR A 114 -1.83 -19.24 -12.02
CA TYR A 114 -0.43 -18.83 -12.10
C TYR A 114 0.33 -19.07 -10.77
N ILE A 115 -0.31 -18.78 -9.64
CA ILE A 115 0.29 -19.04 -8.31
C ILE A 115 0.46 -20.56 -8.09
N LEU A 116 -0.53 -21.37 -8.47
CA LEU A 116 -0.50 -22.82 -8.24
C LEU A 116 0.50 -23.58 -9.13
N GLU A 117 0.85 -23.04 -10.29
CA GLU A 117 1.89 -23.60 -11.17
C GLU A 117 3.29 -23.52 -10.57
N GLU A 118 3.49 -22.59 -9.62
CA GLU A 118 4.78 -22.42 -8.97
C GLU A 118 5.01 -23.42 -7.83
N ARG A 119 6.28 -23.60 -7.46
CA ARG A 119 6.66 -24.41 -6.29
C ARG A 119 6.09 -23.78 -5.01
N GLU A 120 5.79 -24.58 -4.03
CA GLU A 120 5.14 -24.18 -2.78
C GLU A 120 5.85 -22.99 -2.10
N GLU A 121 7.17 -22.97 -2.13
CA GLU A 121 8.00 -21.90 -1.55
C GLU A 121 7.77 -20.53 -2.22
N GLU A 122 7.54 -20.55 -3.56
CA GLU A 122 7.30 -19.33 -4.35
C GLU A 122 5.83 -18.89 -4.32
N ARG A 123 4.87 -19.79 -4.07
CA ARG A 123 3.45 -19.45 -3.98
C ARG A 123 3.17 -18.36 -2.95
N ARG A 124 3.88 -18.39 -1.82
CA ARG A 124 3.79 -17.36 -0.80
C ARG A 124 4.22 -15.99 -1.34
N ASN A 125 5.35 -15.93 -2.03
CA ASN A 125 5.88 -14.69 -2.60
C ASN A 125 4.92 -14.11 -3.64
N LEU A 126 4.40 -14.94 -4.53
CA LEU A 126 3.44 -14.54 -5.56
C LEU A 126 2.11 -14.11 -4.97
N PHE A 127 1.59 -14.83 -3.96
CA PHE A 127 0.36 -14.44 -3.27
C PHE A 127 0.43 -13.00 -2.75
N TYR A 128 1.49 -12.67 -1.99
CA TYR A 128 1.64 -11.32 -1.45
C TYR A 128 1.97 -10.29 -2.53
N ARG A 129 2.66 -10.68 -3.60
CA ARG A 129 2.89 -9.82 -4.76
C ARG A 129 1.58 -9.43 -5.45
N PHE A 130 0.74 -10.41 -5.80
CA PHE A 130 -0.59 -10.14 -6.37
C PHE A 130 -1.47 -9.35 -5.39
N TRP A 131 -1.41 -9.68 -4.11
CA TRP A 131 -2.23 -9.03 -3.09
C TRP A 131 -1.96 -7.52 -3.03
N VAL A 132 -0.70 -7.10 -2.86
CA VAL A 132 -0.36 -5.67 -2.79
C VAL A 132 -0.66 -4.92 -4.10
N LEU A 133 -0.52 -5.57 -5.24
CA LEU A 133 -0.86 -4.98 -6.53
C LEU A 133 -2.38 -4.77 -6.66
N LYS A 134 -3.19 -5.76 -6.28
CA LYS A 134 -4.65 -5.63 -6.29
C LYS A 134 -5.15 -4.60 -5.29
N GLU A 135 -4.65 -4.64 -4.05
CA GLU A 135 -5.02 -3.66 -3.02
C GLU A 135 -4.60 -2.24 -3.40
N SER A 136 -3.44 -2.04 -4.03
CA SER A 136 -3.03 -0.72 -4.51
C SER A 136 -3.97 -0.17 -5.59
N PHE A 137 -4.48 -1.01 -6.51
CA PHE A 137 -5.50 -0.59 -7.46
C PHE A 137 -6.83 -0.24 -6.79
N LEU A 138 -7.33 -1.09 -5.88
CA LEU A 138 -8.54 -0.81 -5.10
C LEU A 138 -8.46 0.53 -4.37
N LYS A 139 -7.30 0.83 -3.79
CA LYS A 139 -7.03 2.11 -3.10
C LYS A 139 -6.94 3.28 -4.07
N ALA A 140 -6.31 3.10 -5.24
CA ALA A 140 -6.26 4.13 -6.28
C ALA A 140 -7.65 4.49 -6.81
N THR A 141 -8.55 3.51 -6.97
CA THR A 141 -9.94 3.73 -7.38
C THR A 141 -10.81 4.32 -6.26
N ARG A 142 -10.34 4.29 -5.01
CA ARG A 142 -11.09 4.72 -3.79
C ARG A 142 -12.40 3.97 -3.55
N ARG A 143 -12.60 2.81 -4.20
CA ARG A 143 -13.80 1.97 -4.01
C ARG A 143 -13.61 0.93 -2.90
N GLY A 144 -12.35 0.64 -2.54
CA GLY A 144 -12.04 -0.39 -1.55
C GLY A 144 -12.70 -1.72 -1.91
N MET A 145 -13.17 -2.45 -0.92
CA MET A 145 -13.84 -3.75 -1.10
C MET A 145 -15.22 -3.65 -1.81
N GLY A 146 -15.68 -2.46 -2.18
CA GLY A 146 -16.87 -2.28 -3.02
C GLY A 146 -16.65 -2.63 -4.50
N LEU A 147 -15.40 -2.78 -4.93
CA LEU A 147 -15.03 -3.30 -6.25
C LEU A 147 -14.68 -4.79 -6.13
N ASP A 148 -15.33 -5.63 -6.94
CA ASP A 148 -14.98 -7.07 -6.98
C ASP A 148 -13.53 -7.22 -7.50
N THR A 149 -12.66 -7.76 -6.67
CA THR A 149 -11.25 -7.96 -6.99
C THR A 149 -11.03 -8.87 -8.20
N ARG A 150 -11.99 -9.71 -8.56
CA ARG A 150 -11.94 -10.58 -9.73
C ARG A 150 -12.39 -9.90 -11.02
N SER A 151 -12.91 -8.66 -10.93
CA SER A 151 -13.31 -7.89 -12.11
C SER A 151 -12.12 -7.27 -12.85
N PHE A 152 -10.93 -7.30 -12.28
CA PHE A 152 -9.71 -6.84 -12.90
C PHE A 152 -8.58 -7.86 -12.71
N GLN A 153 -7.62 -7.85 -13.61
CA GLN A 153 -6.54 -8.84 -13.68
C GLN A 153 -5.18 -8.14 -13.73
N ILE A 154 -4.28 -8.59 -12.86
CA ILE A 154 -2.87 -8.24 -12.90
C ILE A 154 -2.13 -9.28 -13.73
N GLY A 155 -1.21 -8.82 -14.56
CA GLY A 155 -0.27 -9.65 -15.33
C GLY A 155 1.10 -9.00 -15.37
N TRP A 156 1.93 -9.46 -16.28
CA TRP A 156 3.32 -9.04 -16.41
C TRP A 156 3.60 -8.66 -17.87
N ASP A 157 4.33 -7.58 -18.08
CA ASP A 157 4.87 -7.23 -19.39
C ASP A 157 6.10 -8.11 -19.74
N GLU A 158 6.73 -7.84 -20.89
CA GLU A 158 7.91 -8.57 -21.37
C GLU A 158 9.12 -8.43 -20.44
N ASP A 159 9.20 -7.34 -19.65
CA ASP A 159 10.24 -7.09 -18.65
C ASP A 159 9.88 -7.66 -17.26
N GLY A 160 8.74 -8.34 -17.11
CA GLY A 160 8.23 -8.87 -15.85
C GLY A 160 7.70 -7.81 -14.88
N ARG A 161 7.37 -6.61 -15.39
CA ARG A 161 6.74 -5.54 -14.62
C ARG A 161 5.24 -5.74 -14.53
N PRO A 162 4.61 -5.39 -13.40
CA PRO A 162 3.17 -5.56 -13.25
C PRO A 162 2.38 -4.63 -14.16
N VAL A 163 1.36 -5.18 -14.81
CA VAL A 163 0.43 -4.46 -15.67
C VAL A 163 -1.02 -4.83 -15.35
N LEU A 164 -1.93 -3.92 -15.59
CA LEU A 164 -3.37 -4.16 -15.49
C LEU A 164 -3.87 -4.69 -16.83
N VAL A 165 -3.97 -6.02 -16.95
CA VAL A 165 -4.36 -6.71 -18.19
C VAL A 165 -5.86 -6.51 -18.50
N LYS A 166 -6.67 -6.52 -17.45
CA LYS A 166 -8.13 -6.34 -17.53
C LYS A 166 -8.56 -5.41 -16.39
N LYS A 167 -9.48 -4.51 -16.69
CA LYS A 167 -10.10 -3.61 -15.71
C LYS A 167 -11.56 -3.32 -16.08
N PRO A 168 -12.39 -2.90 -15.11
CA PRO A 168 -13.75 -2.45 -15.40
C PRO A 168 -13.77 -1.18 -16.24
N ASP A 169 -14.76 -1.04 -17.13
CA ASP A 169 -14.91 0.11 -18.05
C ASP A 169 -15.12 1.43 -17.30
N GLU A 170 -15.61 1.39 -16.07
CA GLU A 170 -15.77 2.57 -15.19
C GLU A 170 -14.45 3.25 -14.77
N TYR A 171 -13.29 2.59 -15.06
CA TYR A 171 -11.94 3.12 -14.85
C TYR A 171 -11.19 3.21 -16.18
N PRO A 172 -11.56 4.13 -17.10
CA PRO A 172 -10.99 4.20 -18.44
C PRO A 172 -9.52 4.64 -18.46
N GLU A 173 -9.04 5.30 -17.40
CA GLU A 173 -7.68 5.83 -17.32
C GLU A 173 -6.63 4.72 -17.41
N ALA A 174 -5.43 5.05 -17.92
CA ALA A 174 -4.27 4.17 -17.79
C ALA A 174 -3.79 4.14 -16.33
N TYR A 175 -3.44 2.95 -15.86
CA TYR A 175 -2.87 2.74 -14.53
C TYR A 175 -1.48 2.14 -14.66
N PHE A 176 -0.57 2.66 -13.87
CA PHE A 176 0.84 2.28 -13.83
C PHE A 176 1.17 1.73 -12.44
N TYR A 177 2.09 0.77 -12.41
CA TYR A 177 2.53 0.14 -11.18
C TYR A 177 4.02 0.32 -10.97
N GLN A 178 4.41 0.38 -9.72
CA GLN A 178 5.79 0.23 -9.28
C GLN A 178 5.82 -0.63 -8.02
N GLU A 179 6.66 -1.65 -8.02
CA GLU A 179 6.96 -2.47 -6.85
C GLU A 179 8.23 -1.97 -6.17
N TYR A 180 8.29 -2.11 -4.85
CA TYR A 180 9.45 -1.70 -4.06
C TYR A 180 9.92 -2.82 -3.16
N THR A 181 11.24 -2.88 -2.96
CA THR A 181 11.89 -3.80 -2.04
C THR A 181 12.87 -3.04 -1.17
N VAL A 182 12.77 -3.26 0.14
CA VAL A 182 13.75 -2.76 1.12
C VAL A 182 14.38 -3.96 1.80
N LYS A 183 15.70 -4.12 1.69
CA LYS A 183 16.42 -5.33 2.13
C LYS A 183 16.11 -5.79 3.56
N LYS A 184 15.83 -4.85 4.46
CA LYS A 184 15.55 -5.13 5.87
C LYS A 184 14.06 -5.31 6.20
N ILE A 185 13.17 -5.13 5.23
CA ILE A 185 11.72 -5.19 5.42
C ILE A 185 11.18 -6.42 4.67
N PRO A 186 10.81 -7.50 5.37
CA PRO A 186 10.29 -8.71 4.74
C PRO A 186 8.81 -8.51 4.34
N ALA A 187 8.57 -7.60 3.41
CA ALA A 187 7.25 -7.24 2.91
C ALA A 187 7.23 -7.12 1.40
N LYS A 188 6.05 -7.26 0.80
CA LYS A 188 5.76 -6.78 -0.55
C LYS A 188 5.17 -5.39 -0.45
N MET A 189 5.57 -4.52 -1.36
CA MET A 189 5.13 -3.12 -1.43
C MET A 189 4.89 -2.74 -2.87
N ALA A 190 3.77 -2.09 -3.13
CA ALA A 190 3.43 -1.60 -4.46
C ALA A 190 2.67 -0.27 -4.42
N VAL A 191 2.79 0.48 -5.48
CA VAL A 191 1.94 1.62 -5.79
C VAL A 191 1.24 1.39 -7.13
N CYS A 192 -0.02 1.83 -7.20
CA CYS A 192 -0.81 1.91 -8.41
C CYS A 192 -1.27 3.35 -8.59
N THR A 193 -1.14 3.91 -9.79
CA THR A 193 -1.44 5.31 -10.04
C THR A 193 -1.82 5.58 -11.49
N THR A 194 -2.52 6.69 -11.74
CA THR A 194 -2.75 7.22 -13.08
C THR A 194 -1.65 8.20 -13.53
N ASP A 195 -0.67 8.50 -12.69
CA ASP A 195 0.50 9.31 -13.04
C ASP A 195 1.59 8.39 -13.64
N PRO A 196 2.01 8.56 -14.91
CA PRO A 196 3.03 7.71 -15.52
C PRO A 196 4.44 7.93 -14.95
N GLU A 197 4.65 9.05 -14.24
CA GLU A 197 5.95 9.36 -13.65
C GLU A 197 6.00 8.84 -12.20
N ILE A 198 6.66 7.70 -12.01
CA ILE A 198 6.83 7.07 -10.68
C ILE A 198 8.32 7.02 -10.36
N ASP A 199 8.70 7.55 -9.17
CA ASP A 199 10.07 7.41 -8.67
C ASP A 199 10.33 5.92 -8.36
N GLY A 200 11.38 5.35 -8.96
CA GLY A 200 11.79 3.96 -8.72
C GLY A 200 12.38 3.73 -7.33
N ASN A 201 12.68 4.79 -6.58
CA ASN A 201 13.22 4.70 -5.23
C ASN A 201 12.11 4.79 -4.19
N ILE A 202 12.25 4.03 -3.10
CA ILE A 202 11.45 4.20 -1.90
C ILE A 202 12.28 4.91 -0.83
N PHE A 203 11.69 5.92 -0.21
CA PHE A 203 12.33 6.73 0.82
C PHE A 203 12.05 6.16 2.22
N ILE A 204 13.04 6.21 3.10
CA ILE A 204 12.89 5.76 4.49
C ILE A 204 12.59 6.96 5.37
N GLY A 205 11.44 6.89 6.06
CA GLY A 205 11.07 7.86 7.09
C GLY A 205 11.50 7.39 8.48
N GLU A 206 11.61 8.33 9.41
CA GLU A 206 11.90 8.07 10.83
C GLU A 206 10.69 8.49 11.68
N ILE A 207 10.30 7.63 12.66
CA ILE A 207 9.19 7.89 13.59
C ILE A 207 9.69 7.82 15.03
#